data_ed5e8eb1805f7b489d3243c9f1effbd6
#
_entry.id   ed5e8eb1805f7b489d3243c9f1effbd6
#
_cell.length_a   1.000
_cell.length_b   1.000
_cell.length_c   1.000
_cell.angle_alpha   90.00
_cell.angle_beta   90.00
_cell.angle_gamma   90.00
#
_symmetry.space_group_name_H-M   'P 1'
#
loop_
_entity.id
_entity.type
_entity.pdbx_description
1 polymer ?
#
loop_
_entity_poly.entity_id
_entity_poly.type
_entity_poly.pdbx_seq_one_letter_code
_entity_poly.pdbx_strand_id
1 'polypeptide(L)'
;MTQDAALERFALALPKAELHVHLEGSMKPETLLRLARRRGVTLPADDVAGLKEWFRFRDFEHFVQIYLACSSTLVHPEDFQAVARDFLDEQERQNVVYSEVHFTVATHVWSGRNGAEILDALCEVVAEGEKRKTRLRFILDAVRNFPERADVTLELALRFRDRGVVALGLTGME
;
A
#
# COMPACT_ATOMS: atom_id res chain seq x y z
N MET A 1 -23.86 26.65 -9.57
CA MET A 1 -23.02 25.62 -8.92
C MET A 1 -23.74 25.19 -7.67
N THR A 2 -23.97 23.90 -7.47
CA THR A 2 -24.57 23.38 -6.25
C THR A 2 -23.61 23.54 -5.07
N GLN A 3 -24.12 23.66 -3.84
CA GLN A 3 -23.32 23.76 -2.64
C GLN A 3 -22.35 22.56 -2.50
N ASP A 4 -22.80 21.37 -2.90
CA ASP A 4 -21.99 20.13 -2.88
C ASP A 4 -20.78 20.22 -3.80
N ALA A 5 -20.93 20.73 -5.02
CA ALA A 5 -19.81 20.90 -5.96
C ALA A 5 -18.80 21.97 -5.51
N ALA A 6 -19.23 22.96 -4.69
CA ALA A 6 -18.31 23.92 -4.09
C ALA A 6 -17.53 23.31 -2.94
N LEU A 7 -18.18 22.49 -2.10
CA LEU A 7 -17.58 21.78 -0.99
C LEU A 7 -16.56 20.72 -1.50
N GLU A 8 -16.92 19.97 -2.54
CA GLU A 8 -16.01 18.99 -3.16
C GLU A 8 -14.72 19.63 -3.67
N ARG A 9 -14.85 20.74 -4.41
CA ARG A 9 -13.68 21.50 -4.89
C ARG A 9 -12.84 22.04 -3.75
N PHE A 10 -13.47 22.56 -2.71
CA PHE A 10 -12.76 23.02 -1.52
C PHE A 10 -11.98 21.88 -0.86
N ALA A 11 -12.62 20.72 -0.64
CA ALA A 11 -11.98 19.54 -0.06
C ALA A 11 -10.81 19.04 -0.91
N LEU A 12 -10.93 19.02 -2.24
CA LEU A 12 -9.84 18.66 -3.15
C LEU A 12 -8.70 19.68 -3.14
N ALA A 13 -9.00 20.96 -2.99
CA ALA A 13 -7.99 22.02 -2.98
C ALA A 13 -7.20 22.09 -1.66
N LEU A 14 -7.76 21.62 -0.54
CA LEU A 14 -7.05 21.62 0.73
C LEU A 14 -5.80 20.73 0.69
N PRO A 15 -4.63 21.21 1.13
CA PRO A 15 -3.50 20.34 1.39
C PRO A 15 -3.82 19.42 2.56
N LYS A 16 -3.58 18.13 2.39
CA LYS A 16 -3.90 17.07 3.38
C LYS A 16 -2.66 16.25 3.70
N ALA A 17 -2.67 15.60 4.86
CA ALA A 17 -1.78 14.50 5.20
C ALA A 17 -2.60 13.23 5.43
N GLU A 18 -2.07 12.08 4.99
CA GLU A 18 -2.62 10.77 5.28
C GLU A 18 -1.59 9.96 6.09
N LEU A 19 -1.94 9.63 7.34
CA LEU A 19 -0.99 9.08 8.30
C LEU A 19 -1.20 7.60 8.60
N HIS A 20 -2.23 6.96 8.00
CA HIS A 20 -2.52 5.55 8.23
C HIS A 20 -3.22 4.91 7.04
N VAL A 21 -2.44 4.27 6.18
CA VAL A 21 -2.92 3.49 5.05
C VAL A 21 -1.97 2.31 4.81
N HIS A 22 -2.51 1.13 4.53
CA HIS A 22 -1.69 -0.03 4.19
C HIS A 22 -1.46 -0.10 2.69
N LEU A 23 -0.19 -0.25 2.26
CA LEU A 23 0.20 -0.28 0.85
C LEU A 23 -0.59 -1.33 0.06
N GLU A 24 -0.64 -2.56 0.59
CA GLU A 24 -1.31 -3.68 -0.06
C GLU A 24 -2.82 -3.42 -0.20
N GLY A 25 -3.43 -2.77 0.81
CA GLY A 25 -4.85 -2.40 0.83
C GLY A 25 -5.19 -1.21 -0.06
N SER A 26 -4.19 -0.41 -0.46
CA SER A 26 -4.39 0.74 -1.36
C SER A 26 -4.45 0.35 -2.84
N MET A 27 -4.23 -0.93 -3.16
CA MET A 27 -4.19 -1.43 -4.54
C MET A 27 -5.51 -1.18 -5.26
N LYS A 28 -5.42 -0.56 -6.44
CA LYS A 28 -6.59 -0.32 -7.29
C LYS A 28 -7.07 -1.62 -7.95
N PRO A 29 -8.39 -1.79 -8.19
CA PRO A 29 -8.92 -2.96 -8.90
C PRO A 29 -8.27 -3.21 -10.26
N GLU A 30 -7.93 -2.15 -10.99
CA GLU A 30 -7.24 -2.20 -12.28
C GLU A 30 -5.84 -2.83 -12.14
N THR A 31 -5.12 -2.46 -11.10
CA THR A 31 -3.77 -2.97 -10.80
C THR A 31 -3.84 -4.42 -10.30
N LEU A 32 -4.79 -4.72 -9.42
CA LEU A 32 -5.04 -6.10 -8.97
C LEU A 32 -5.31 -7.03 -10.16
N LEU A 33 -6.22 -6.64 -11.06
CA LEU A 33 -6.55 -7.45 -12.23
C LEU A 33 -5.34 -7.69 -13.14
N ARG A 34 -4.54 -6.65 -13.37
CA ARG A 34 -3.32 -6.73 -14.18
C ARG A 34 -2.28 -7.68 -13.57
N LEU A 35 -2.04 -7.54 -12.26
CA LEU A 35 -1.08 -8.39 -11.54
C LEU A 35 -1.57 -9.84 -11.45
N ALA A 36 -2.85 -10.06 -11.13
CA ALA A 36 -3.44 -11.39 -11.05
C ALA A 36 -3.33 -12.15 -12.39
N ARG A 37 -3.65 -11.50 -13.52
CA ARG A 37 -3.48 -12.09 -14.86
C ARG A 37 -2.03 -12.46 -15.15
N ARG A 38 -1.07 -11.60 -14.78
CA ARG A 38 0.36 -11.87 -14.94
C ARG A 38 0.82 -13.08 -14.12
N ARG A 39 0.20 -13.30 -12.94
CA ARG A 39 0.59 -14.35 -11.99
C ARG A 39 -0.26 -15.62 -12.08
N GLY A 40 -1.29 -15.65 -12.92
CA GLY A 40 -2.25 -16.77 -12.97
C GLY A 40 -3.07 -16.92 -11.69
N VAL A 41 -3.28 -15.81 -10.94
CA VAL A 41 -4.12 -15.80 -9.74
C VAL A 41 -5.58 -15.66 -10.14
N THR A 42 -6.40 -16.58 -9.69
CA THR A 42 -7.85 -16.51 -9.90
C THR A 42 -8.47 -15.52 -8.92
N LEU A 43 -9.24 -14.58 -9.45
CA LEU A 43 -10.00 -13.60 -8.67
C LEU A 43 -11.51 -13.91 -8.77
N PRO A 44 -12.36 -13.36 -7.87
CA PRO A 44 -13.81 -13.53 -7.91
C PRO A 44 -14.47 -12.90 -9.13
N ALA A 45 -13.78 -12.00 -9.83
CA ALA A 45 -14.22 -11.38 -11.07
C ALA A 45 -13.06 -11.23 -12.05
N ASP A 46 -13.33 -11.24 -13.33
CA ASP A 46 -12.37 -11.17 -14.43
C ASP A 46 -12.31 -9.80 -15.11
N ASP A 47 -13.11 -8.84 -14.59
CA ASP A 47 -13.11 -7.45 -15.04
C ASP A 47 -13.05 -6.45 -13.87
N VAL A 48 -12.78 -5.19 -14.22
CA VAL A 48 -12.63 -4.09 -13.26
C VAL A 48 -13.94 -3.75 -12.56
N ALA A 49 -15.07 -3.87 -13.25
CA ALA A 49 -16.39 -3.55 -12.69
C ALA A 49 -16.76 -4.54 -11.58
N GLY A 50 -16.60 -5.82 -11.84
CA GLY A 50 -16.82 -6.89 -10.87
C GLY A 50 -15.87 -6.79 -9.66
N LEU A 51 -14.59 -6.43 -9.89
CA LEU A 51 -13.65 -6.20 -8.79
C LEU A 51 -14.00 -4.96 -7.96
N LYS A 52 -14.48 -3.87 -8.56
CA LYS A 52 -14.98 -2.70 -7.83
C LYS A 52 -16.17 -3.07 -6.95
N GLU A 53 -17.06 -3.92 -7.41
CA GLU A 53 -18.18 -4.41 -6.59
C GLU A 53 -17.68 -5.33 -5.47
N TRP A 54 -16.74 -6.22 -5.76
CA TRP A 54 -16.14 -7.09 -4.76
C TRP A 54 -15.36 -6.30 -3.69
N PHE A 55 -14.72 -5.17 -4.02
CA PHE A 55 -14.04 -4.29 -3.07
C PHE A 55 -14.98 -3.57 -2.09
N ARG A 56 -16.28 -3.61 -2.31
CA ARG A 56 -17.28 -3.21 -1.32
C ARG A 56 -17.41 -4.29 -0.25
N PHE A 57 -16.46 -4.30 0.68
CA PHE A 57 -16.44 -5.32 1.74
C PHE A 57 -17.68 -5.19 2.65
N ARG A 58 -18.21 -6.33 3.08
CA ARG A 58 -19.44 -6.46 3.87
C ARG A 58 -19.14 -6.49 5.37
N ASP A 59 -18.01 -7.08 5.73
CA ASP A 59 -17.56 -7.34 7.09
C ASP A 59 -16.02 -7.42 7.11
N PHE A 60 -15.44 -7.56 8.29
CA PHE A 60 -14.00 -7.62 8.48
C PHE A 60 -13.36 -8.85 7.79
N GLU A 61 -14.06 -9.99 7.80
CA GLU A 61 -13.55 -11.20 7.16
C GLU A 61 -13.43 -11.01 5.64
N HIS A 62 -14.43 -10.42 5.01
CA HIS A 62 -14.40 -10.10 3.59
C HIS A 62 -13.32 -9.06 3.27
N PHE A 63 -13.12 -8.06 4.12
CA PHE A 63 -12.00 -7.11 3.99
C PHE A 63 -10.65 -7.84 4.00
N VAL A 64 -10.43 -8.76 4.94
CA VAL A 64 -9.20 -9.55 5.02
C VAL A 64 -9.00 -10.41 3.76
N GLN A 65 -10.07 -11.01 3.21
CA GLN A 65 -9.99 -11.77 1.95
C GLN A 65 -9.51 -10.88 0.79
N ILE A 66 -10.03 -9.67 0.66
CA ILE A 66 -9.58 -8.70 -0.36
C ILE A 66 -8.12 -8.34 -0.15
N TYR A 67 -7.73 -8.01 1.08
CA TYR A 67 -6.35 -7.67 1.42
C TYR A 67 -5.36 -8.80 1.10
N LEU A 68 -5.71 -10.04 1.44
CA LEU A 68 -4.88 -11.21 1.14
C LEU A 68 -4.78 -11.48 -0.37
N ALA A 69 -5.86 -11.29 -1.12
CA ALA A 69 -5.85 -11.40 -2.57
C ALA A 69 -4.91 -10.36 -3.20
N CYS A 70 -4.99 -9.10 -2.78
CA CYS A 70 -4.07 -8.05 -3.20
C CYS A 70 -2.63 -8.42 -2.88
N SER A 71 -2.35 -8.77 -1.63
CA SER A 71 -1.02 -9.13 -1.14
C SER A 71 -0.41 -10.34 -1.90
N SER A 72 -1.22 -11.34 -2.25
CA SER A 72 -0.79 -12.55 -2.96
C SER A 72 -0.25 -12.26 -4.36
N THR A 73 -0.71 -11.19 -5.02
CA THR A 73 -0.28 -10.81 -6.36
C THR A 73 1.05 -10.06 -6.39
N LEU A 74 1.53 -9.60 -5.23
CA LEU A 74 2.78 -8.86 -5.07
C LEU A 74 3.94 -9.87 -4.92
N VAL A 75 4.67 -10.14 -6.00
CA VAL A 75 5.71 -11.18 -6.04
C VAL A 75 7.09 -10.59 -6.27
N HIS A 76 7.23 -9.70 -7.25
CA HIS A 76 8.51 -9.08 -7.59
C HIS A 76 8.57 -7.63 -7.13
N PRO A 77 9.77 -7.06 -6.91
CA PRO A 77 9.93 -5.66 -6.48
C PRO A 77 9.13 -4.66 -7.33
N GLU A 78 9.03 -4.89 -8.64
CA GLU A 78 8.30 -4.04 -9.57
C GLU A 78 6.78 -4.05 -9.33
N ASP A 79 6.23 -5.11 -8.75
CA ASP A 79 4.81 -5.18 -8.43
C ASP A 79 4.49 -4.22 -7.27
N PHE A 80 5.34 -4.20 -6.24
CA PHE A 80 5.23 -3.26 -5.11
C PHE A 80 5.44 -1.82 -5.56
N GLN A 81 6.43 -1.60 -6.42
CA GLN A 81 6.71 -0.28 -6.99
C GLN A 81 5.52 0.25 -7.79
N ALA A 82 4.86 -0.62 -8.57
CA ALA A 82 3.68 -0.23 -9.33
C ALA A 82 2.52 0.20 -8.42
N VAL A 83 2.26 -0.52 -7.33
CA VAL A 83 1.22 -0.15 -6.36
C VAL A 83 1.57 1.15 -5.65
N ALA A 84 2.83 1.32 -5.25
CA ALA A 84 3.28 2.55 -4.59
C ALA A 84 3.19 3.79 -5.52
N ARG A 85 3.46 3.63 -6.82
CA ARG A 85 3.26 4.70 -7.81
C ARG A 85 1.79 5.02 -8.03
N ASP A 86 0.93 4.00 -8.16
CA ASP A 86 -0.52 4.19 -8.26
C ASP A 86 -1.08 4.93 -7.04
N PHE A 87 -0.55 4.63 -5.85
CA PHE A 87 -0.88 5.33 -4.61
C PHE A 87 -0.40 6.77 -4.66
N LEU A 88 0.86 7.01 -5.01
CA LEU A 88 1.43 8.36 -5.10
C LEU A 88 0.66 9.25 -6.10
N ASP A 89 0.27 8.71 -7.25
CA ASP A 89 -0.53 9.42 -8.25
C ASP A 89 -1.91 9.81 -7.69
N GLU A 90 -2.53 8.93 -6.91
CA GLU A 90 -3.81 9.21 -6.28
C GLU A 90 -3.70 10.28 -5.20
N GLN A 91 -2.62 10.23 -4.39
CA GLN A 91 -2.35 11.25 -3.37
C GLN A 91 -2.19 12.65 -3.98
N GLU A 92 -1.45 12.76 -5.09
CA GLU A 92 -1.30 14.03 -5.80
C GLU A 92 -2.63 14.54 -6.37
N ARG A 93 -3.45 13.64 -6.94
CA ARG A 93 -4.77 13.99 -7.47
C ARG A 93 -5.68 14.58 -6.39
N GLN A 94 -5.54 14.09 -5.15
CA GLN A 94 -6.30 14.54 -4.00
C GLN A 94 -5.65 15.69 -3.22
N ASN A 95 -4.52 16.24 -3.69
CA ASN A 95 -3.74 17.26 -2.99
C ASN A 95 -3.30 16.84 -1.58
N VAL A 96 -2.95 15.56 -1.41
CA VAL A 96 -2.27 15.06 -0.22
C VAL A 96 -0.78 15.35 -0.37
N VAL A 97 -0.20 16.12 0.55
CA VAL A 97 1.18 16.59 0.46
C VAL A 97 2.16 15.74 1.25
N TYR A 98 1.65 14.86 2.12
CA TYR A 98 2.45 13.97 2.95
C TYR A 98 1.65 12.69 3.25
N SER A 99 2.28 11.53 3.13
CA SER A 99 1.68 10.24 3.47
C SER A 99 2.63 9.34 4.23
N GLU A 100 2.13 8.70 5.30
CA GLU A 100 2.77 7.60 6.00
C GLU A 100 2.04 6.30 5.66
N VAL A 101 2.75 5.40 4.98
CA VAL A 101 2.18 4.17 4.44
C VAL A 101 2.70 2.97 5.21
N HIS A 102 1.81 2.25 5.83
CA HIS A 102 2.09 0.98 6.50
C HIS A 102 2.40 -0.11 5.48
N PHE A 103 3.43 -0.88 5.74
CA PHE A 103 3.85 -1.98 4.89
C PHE A 103 4.31 -3.16 5.72
N THR A 104 3.65 -4.30 5.54
CA THR A 104 3.94 -5.52 6.31
C THR A 104 4.98 -6.37 5.58
N VAL A 105 6.21 -5.85 5.47
CA VAL A 105 7.31 -6.50 4.73
C VAL A 105 7.58 -7.94 5.18
N ALA A 106 7.41 -8.22 6.48
CA ALA A 106 7.67 -9.53 7.06
C ALA A 106 6.84 -10.65 6.40
N THR A 107 5.57 -10.41 6.07
CA THR A 107 4.70 -11.40 5.42
C THR A 107 5.22 -11.81 4.04
N HIS A 108 5.81 -10.87 3.33
CA HIS A 108 6.44 -11.11 2.03
C HIS A 108 7.75 -11.89 2.18
N VAL A 109 8.57 -11.54 3.18
CA VAL A 109 9.80 -12.29 3.50
C VAL A 109 9.47 -13.73 3.89
N TRP A 110 8.46 -13.96 4.72
CA TRP A 110 8.03 -15.31 5.10
C TRP A 110 7.51 -16.15 3.93
N SER A 111 7.04 -15.48 2.89
CA SER A 111 6.64 -16.11 1.63
C SER A 111 7.82 -16.30 0.66
N GLY A 112 9.07 -16.15 1.14
CA GLY A 112 10.30 -16.38 0.38
C GLY A 112 10.74 -15.22 -0.51
N ARG A 113 10.17 -14.02 -0.36
CA ARG A 113 10.58 -12.84 -1.13
C ARG A 113 11.74 -12.12 -0.45
N ASN A 114 12.55 -11.41 -1.23
CA ASN A 114 13.66 -10.61 -0.71
C ASN A 114 13.14 -9.24 -0.22
N GLY A 115 13.02 -9.09 1.10
CA GLY A 115 12.52 -7.86 1.71
C GLY A 115 13.38 -6.62 1.40
N ALA A 116 14.70 -6.80 1.26
CA ALA A 116 15.59 -5.69 0.92
C ALA A 116 15.38 -5.19 -0.51
N GLU A 117 15.22 -6.10 -1.49
CA GLU A 117 14.93 -5.71 -2.88
C GLU A 117 13.57 -5.03 -3.01
N ILE A 118 12.56 -5.50 -2.26
CA ILE A 118 11.25 -4.85 -2.22
C ILE A 118 11.39 -3.42 -1.68
N LEU A 119 12.10 -3.24 -0.55
CA LEU A 119 12.29 -1.91 0.03
C LEU A 119 13.17 -1.02 -0.84
N ASP A 120 14.16 -1.55 -1.54
CA ASP A 120 14.93 -0.78 -2.53
C ASP A 120 13.99 -0.20 -3.61
N ALA A 121 13.09 -1.01 -4.16
CA ALA A 121 12.12 -0.58 -5.16
C ALA A 121 11.11 0.45 -4.61
N LEU A 122 10.64 0.27 -3.36
CA LEU A 122 9.76 1.24 -2.70
C LEU A 122 10.47 2.57 -2.40
N CYS A 123 11.76 2.54 -2.02
CA CYS A 123 12.57 3.74 -1.79
C CYS A 123 12.81 4.56 -3.08
N GLU A 124 12.81 3.93 -4.26
CA GLU A 124 12.80 4.65 -5.52
C GLU A 124 11.53 5.50 -5.67
N VAL A 125 10.36 4.96 -5.28
CA VAL A 125 9.10 5.71 -5.30
C VAL A 125 9.09 6.83 -4.26
N VAL A 126 9.71 6.62 -3.09
CA VAL A 126 9.95 7.71 -2.12
C VAL A 126 10.74 8.85 -2.78
N ALA A 127 11.84 8.52 -3.47
CA ALA A 127 12.67 9.50 -4.15
C ALA A 127 11.96 10.20 -5.34
N GLU A 128 11.02 9.50 -6.00
CA GLU A 128 10.12 10.09 -6.99
C GLU A 128 9.19 11.13 -6.32
N GLY A 129 8.59 10.78 -5.18
CA GLY A 129 7.71 11.67 -4.40
C GLY A 129 8.40 12.95 -3.93
N GLU A 130 9.70 12.89 -3.58
CA GLU A 130 10.47 14.09 -3.20
C GLU A 130 10.59 15.13 -4.35
N LYS A 131 10.47 14.68 -5.58
CA LYS A 131 10.49 15.53 -6.78
C LYS A 131 9.10 16.01 -7.21
N ARG A 132 8.08 15.48 -6.55
CA ARG A 132 6.66 15.73 -6.80
C ARG A 132 6.06 16.55 -5.65
N LYS A 133 4.74 16.63 -5.58
CA LYS A 133 4.05 17.38 -4.53
C LYS A 133 3.88 16.60 -3.24
N THR A 134 3.82 15.26 -3.34
CA THR A 134 3.51 14.36 -2.22
C THR A 134 4.79 13.70 -1.69
N ARG A 135 5.11 13.95 -0.44
CA ARG A 135 6.16 13.21 0.27
C ARG A 135 5.60 11.90 0.79
N LEU A 136 6.23 10.80 0.40
CA LEU A 136 5.86 9.45 0.83
C LEU A 136 6.86 8.93 1.86
N ARG A 137 6.34 8.30 2.92
CA ARG A 137 7.14 7.61 3.95
C ARG A 137 6.54 6.25 4.23
N PHE A 138 7.37 5.30 4.65
CA PHE A 138 6.92 3.96 5.03
C PHE A 138 7.06 3.74 6.54
N ILE A 139 6.06 3.07 7.09
CA ILE A 139 6.07 2.48 8.43
C ILE A 139 6.09 0.98 8.23
N LEU A 140 7.11 0.28 8.75
CA LEU A 140 7.17 -1.16 8.61
C LEU A 140 6.46 -1.84 9.78
N ASP A 141 5.46 -2.67 9.46
CA ASP A 141 4.65 -3.33 10.47
C ASP A 141 5.23 -4.68 10.89
N ALA A 142 5.39 -4.86 12.20
CA ALA A 142 5.51 -6.18 12.82
C ALA A 142 4.11 -6.79 13.00
N VAL A 143 3.99 -8.11 12.84
CA VAL A 143 2.73 -8.83 13.00
C VAL A 143 2.65 -9.37 14.43
N ARG A 144 1.70 -8.84 15.24
CA ARG A 144 1.57 -9.16 16.68
C ARG A 144 1.35 -10.65 16.97
N ASN A 145 0.74 -11.35 16.02
CA ASN A 145 0.48 -12.79 16.13
C ASN A 145 1.75 -13.65 15.96
N PHE A 146 2.87 -13.05 15.52
CA PHE A 146 4.15 -13.71 15.30
C PHE A 146 5.31 -12.86 15.87
N PRO A 147 5.32 -12.59 17.18
CA PRO A 147 6.31 -11.72 17.81
C PRO A 147 7.74 -12.21 17.63
N GLU A 148 7.95 -13.53 17.55
CA GLU A 148 9.25 -14.16 17.30
C GLU A 148 9.84 -13.84 15.92
N ARG A 149 9.06 -13.23 15.04
CA ARG A 149 9.47 -12.84 13.68
C ARG A 149 9.61 -11.33 13.52
N ALA A 150 9.50 -10.54 14.59
CA ALA A 150 9.59 -9.09 14.53
C ALA A 150 11.00 -8.60 14.18
N ASP A 151 12.03 -9.38 14.44
CA ASP A 151 13.44 -9.01 14.21
C ASP A 151 13.72 -8.65 12.76
N VAL A 152 13.12 -9.37 11.79
CA VAL A 152 13.30 -9.06 10.37
C VAL A 152 12.72 -7.70 10.01
N THR A 153 11.60 -7.31 10.60
CA THR A 153 10.99 -5.99 10.41
C THR A 153 11.89 -4.90 10.98
N LEU A 154 12.40 -5.10 12.19
CA LEU A 154 13.31 -4.16 12.85
C LEU A 154 14.61 -3.98 12.06
N GLU A 155 15.25 -5.07 11.64
CA GLU A 155 16.48 -5.04 10.85
C GLU A 155 16.29 -4.23 9.56
N LEU A 156 15.23 -4.53 8.82
CA LEU A 156 14.92 -3.82 7.58
C LEU A 156 14.55 -2.36 7.83
N ALA A 157 13.81 -2.05 8.89
CA ALA A 157 13.48 -0.67 9.23
C ALA A 157 14.74 0.16 9.54
N LEU A 158 15.66 -0.38 10.33
CA LEU A 158 16.93 0.28 10.64
C LEU A 158 17.80 0.46 9.40
N ARG A 159 17.86 -0.54 8.52
CA ARG A 159 18.63 -0.48 7.27
C ARG A 159 18.12 0.59 6.31
N PHE A 160 16.81 0.82 6.25
CA PHE A 160 16.19 1.73 5.29
C PHE A 160 15.71 3.06 5.89
N ARG A 161 16.02 3.35 7.17
CA ARG A 161 15.59 4.57 7.88
C ARG A 161 15.95 5.87 7.16
N ASP A 162 17.15 5.94 6.58
CA ASP A 162 17.63 7.14 5.87
C ASP A 162 17.11 7.21 4.43
N ARG A 163 16.28 6.25 4.02
CA ARG A 163 15.73 6.11 2.67
C ARG A 163 14.20 6.19 2.62
N GLY A 164 13.57 6.65 3.70
CA GLY A 164 12.12 6.89 3.73
C GLY A 164 11.32 5.97 4.62
N VAL A 165 11.94 5.03 5.33
CA VAL A 165 11.30 4.30 6.45
C VAL A 165 11.44 5.14 7.72
N VAL A 166 10.31 5.52 8.32
CA VAL A 166 10.29 6.50 9.42
C VAL A 166 9.87 5.92 10.76
N ALA A 167 9.20 4.78 10.78
CA ALA A 167 8.69 4.19 12.01
C ALA A 167 8.52 2.66 11.91
N LEU A 168 8.27 2.05 13.07
CA LEU A 168 7.75 0.69 13.22
C LEU A 168 6.28 0.77 13.63
N GLY A 169 5.47 -0.08 13.01
CA GLY A 169 4.07 -0.28 13.35
C GLY A 169 3.82 -1.67 13.92
N LEU A 170 2.62 -1.88 14.40
CA LEU A 170 2.14 -3.17 14.89
C LEU A 170 0.77 -3.48 14.29
N THR A 171 0.69 -4.58 13.54
CA THR A 171 -0.53 -5.03 12.87
C THR A 171 -0.91 -6.46 13.28
N GLY A 172 -2.04 -6.94 12.81
CA GLY A 172 -2.55 -8.29 13.08
C GLY A 172 -3.81 -8.28 13.94
N MET A 173 -4.39 -9.47 14.14
CA MET A 173 -5.61 -9.62 14.95
C MET A 173 -5.33 -9.42 16.43
N GLU A 174 -6.26 -8.76 17.10
CA GLU A 174 -6.32 -8.61 18.55
C GLU A 174 -6.99 -9.84 19.20
#